data_b3df012320cf5f21038cc5fa7feea208
#
_entry.id   b3df012320cf5f21038cc5fa7feea208
#
_cell.length_a   1.000
_cell.length_b   1.000
_cell.length_c   1.000
_cell.angle_alpha   90.00
_cell.angle_beta   90.00
_cell.angle_gamma   90.00
#
_symmetry.space_group_name_H-M   'P 1'
#
loop_
_entity.id
_entity.type
_entity.pdbx_description
1 polymer ?
#
loop_
_entity_poly.entity_id
_entity_poly.type
_entity_poly.pdbx_seq_one_letter_code
_entity_poly.pdbx_strand_id
1 'polypeptide(L)'
;MTPYEDKTLKDSLQEEKNKLKNMSLKDRLWYIWEYYKIPIIGTVVAVFLIFSIFSAVHNNRFETALSCVILNSQPDSEKDLVSEYFDQGFRQYLGLTDETKIDVDHSMSISFDNSNMTEFTYAELAKLSALISSKELDVMIARKDSIDHFGEMGGFLDLKEVLPPDVFDQVKDQLYEVTNSETGETIACGIKIGNTDFLKKTGLTMNDPILGIISNSTRTDTAVKLIRYVYGL
;
A
#
# COMPACT_ATOMS: atom_id res chain seq x y z
N MET A 1 48.76 39.99 -28.42
CA MET A 1 47.97 40.11 -27.22
C MET A 1 46.54 40.37 -27.62
N THR A 2 45.70 39.37 -27.64
CA THR A 2 44.25 39.54 -27.88
C THR A 2 43.60 39.84 -26.56
N PRO A 3 42.86 40.95 -26.40
CA PRO A 3 42.15 41.24 -25.16
C PRO A 3 40.98 40.23 -25.06
N TYR A 4 41.06 39.37 -24.06
CA TYR A 4 39.89 38.62 -23.62
C TYR A 4 38.99 39.61 -22.89
N GLU A 5 37.97 40.14 -23.59
CA GLU A 5 36.91 40.90 -22.93
C GLU A 5 36.14 39.93 -22.04
N ASP A 6 36.19 40.18 -20.76
CA ASP A 6 35.33 39.51 -19.75
C ASP A 6 33.87 39.91 -20.03
N LYS A 7 33.22 39.17 -20.93
CA LYS A 7 31.77 39.32 -21.17
C LYS A 7 31.01 38.98 -19.93
N THR A 8 30.30 39.95 -19.39
CA THR A 8 29.40 39.68 -18.27
C THR A 8 28.23 38.82 -18.70
N LEU A 9 27.66 38.02 -17.74
CA LEU A 9 26.45 37.23 -18.02
C LEU A 9 25.30 38.05 -18.60
N LYS A 10 25.23 39.36 -18.27
CA LYS A 10 24.23 40.27 -18.82
C LYS A 10 24.46 40.56 -20.30
N ASP A 11 25.71 40.75 -20.74
CA ASP A 11 26.06 41.01 -22.12
C ASP A 11 25.76 39.79 -23.00
N SER A 12 26.07 38.61 -22.53
CA SER A 12 25.74 37.34 -23.19
C SER A 12 24.24 37.16 -23.36
N LEU A 13 23.44 37.43 -22.32
CA LEU A 13 21.99 37.35 -22.36
C LEU A 13 21.37 38.38 -23.33
N GLN A 14 21.96 39.58 -23.42
CA GLN A 14 21.50 40.66 -24.32
C GLN A 14 21.78 40.31 -25.78
N GLU A 15 22.96 39.73 -26.07
CA GLU A 15 23.30 39.22 -27.40
C GLU A 15 22.38 38.10 -27.86
N GLU A 16 22.13 37.09 -26.99
CA GLU A 16 21.20 36.01 -27.28
C GLU A 16 19.76 36.50 -27.51
N LYS A 17 19.29 37.43 -26.69
CA LYS A 17 17.98 38.08 -26.89
C LYS A 17 17.86 38.81 -28.24
N ASN A 18 18.93 39.52 -28.67
CA ASN A 18 18.94 40.20 -29.96
C ASN A 18 18.99 39.22 -31.13
N LYS A 19 19.73 38.12 -31.03
CA LYS A 19 19.73 37.05 -32.04
C LYS A 19 18.33 36.45 -32.21
N LEU A 20 17.68 36.09 -31.11
CA LEU A 20 16.34 35.50 -31.12
C LEU A 20 15.29 36.48 -31.69
N LYS A 21 15.43 37.79 -31.48
CA LYS A 21 14.46 38.79 -31.95
C LYS A 21 14.39 38.89 -33.47
N ASN A 22 15.50 38.61 -34.15
CA ASN A 22 15.63 38.74 -35.62
C ASN A 22 15.33 37.44 -36.39
N MET A 23 15.00 36.32 -35.66
CA MET A 23 14.68 35.02 -36.23
C MET A 23 13.17 34.86 -36.45
N SER A 24 12.78 34.06 -37.45
CA SER A 24 11.39 33.63 -37.61
C SER A 24 10.97 32.76 -36.43
N LEU A 25 9.68 32.62 -36.12
CA LEU A 25 9.18 31.79 -35.03
C LEU A 25 9.67 30.33 -35.14
N LYS A 26 9.72 29.79 -36.35
CA LYS A 26 10.18 28.43 -36.63
C LYS A 26 11.67 28.26 -36.33
N ASP A 27 12.49 29.21 -36.81
CA ASP A 27 13.95 29.18 -36.61
C ASP A 27 14.31 29.41 -35.13
N ARG A 28 13.52 30.24 -34.42
CA ARG A 28 13.67 30.48 -32.98
C ARG A 28 13.39 29.24 -32.16
N LEU A 29 12.33 28.48 -32.44
CA LEU A 29 12.00 27.22 -31.79
C LEU A 29 13.07 26.17 -32.08
N TRP A 30 13.55 26.08 -33.32
CA TRP A 30 14.62 25.17 -33.71
C TRP A 30 15.92 25.49 -32.99
N TYR A 31 16.32 26.78 -32.93
CA TYR A 31 17.50 27.26 -32.22
C TYR A 31 17.45 26.91 -30.71
N ILE A 32 16.33 27.22 -30.04
CA ILE A 32 16.13 26.90 -28.63
C ILE A 32 16.25 25.40 -28.40
N TRP A 33 15.63 24.57 -29.24
CA TRP A 33 15.71 23.13 -29.12
C TRP A 33 17.12 22.61 -29.32
N GLU A 34 17.83 23.08 -30.33
CA GLU A 34 19.20 22.60 -30.62
C GLU A 34 20.20 22.97 -29.54
N TYR A 35 20.15 24.20 -29.02
CA TYR A 35 21.14 24.67 -28.05
C TYR A 35 20.73 24.49 -26.58
N TYR A 36 19.44 24.42 -26.29
CA TYR A 36 18.94 24.37 -24.91
C TYR A 36 18.18 23.10 -24.55
N LYS A 37 18.20 22.07 -25.40
CA LYS A 37 17.52 20.79 -25.12
C LYS A 37 17.97 20.16 -23.79
N ILE A 38 19.26 20.17 -23.48
CA ILE A 38 19.79 19.61 -22.22
C ILE A 38 19.28 20.37 -20.98
N PRO A 39 19.45 21.70 -20.88
CA PRO A 39 18.91 22.45 -19.74
C PRO A 39 17.38 22.43 -19.67
N ILE A 40 16.67 22.39 -20.78
CA ILE A 40 15.20 22.28 -20.80
C ILE A 40 14.77 20.92 -20.24
N ILE A 41 15.36 19.82 -20.73
CA ILE A 41 15.06 18.49 -20.23
C ILE A 41 15.42 18.39 -18.74
N GLY A 42 16.59 18.91 -18.34
CA GLY A 42 17.01 18.94 -16.93
C GLY A 42 16.02 19.70 -16.04
N THR A 43 15.52 20.84 -16.50
CA THR A 43 14.51 21.62 -15.77
C THR A 43 13.18 20.87 -15.65
N VAL A 44 12.71 20.25 -16.73
CA VAL A 44 11.47 19.47 -16.73
C VAL A 44 11.59 18.29 -15.75
N VAL A 45 12.72 17.56 -15.78
CA VAL A 45 12.97 16.46 -14.85
C VAL A 45 13.01 16.98 -13.39
N ALA A 46 13.70 18.09 -13.14
CA ALA A 46 13.77 18.69 -11.79
C ALA A 46 12.38 19.10 -11.29
N VAL A 47 11.56 19.74 -12.11
CA VAL A 47 10.18 20.11 -11.76
C VAL A 47 9.33 18.88 -11.48
N PHE A 48 9.48 17.83 -12.29
CA PHE A 48 8.77 16.55 -12.07
C PHE A 48 9.19 15.89 -10.75
N LEU A 49 10.48 15.87 -10.42
CA LEU A 49 10.98 15.34 -9.15
C LEU A 49 10.46 16.14 -7.96
N ILE A 50 10.48 17.48 -8.03
CA ILE A 50 9.94 18.36 -6.98
C ILE A 50 8.45 18.09 -6.79
N PHE A 51 7.69 17.99 -7.87
CA PHE A 51 6.26 17.69 -7.82
C PHE A 51 6.00 16.29 -7.23
N SER A 52 6.81 15.29 -7.60
CA SER A 52 6.72 13.92 -7.07
C SER A 52 6.99 13.88 -5.55
N ILE A 53 8.04 14.58 -5.10
CA ILE A 53 8.37 14.70 -3.66
C ILE A 53 7.23 15.42 -2.93
N PHE A 54 6.72 16.52 -3.48
CA PHE A 54 5.63 17.29 -2.87
C PHE A 54 4.34 16.46 -2.78
N SER A 55 4.03 15.69 -3.81
CA SER A 55 2.88 14.77 -3.83
C SER A 55 3.04 13.65 -2.80
N ALA A 56 4.24 13.07 -2.69
CA ALA A 56 4.54 12.04 -1.69
C ALA A 56 4.40 12.58 -0.27
N VAL A 57 4.96 13.77 0.01
CA VAL A 57 4.84 14.43 1.33
C VAL A 57 3.39 14.81 1.65
N HIS A 58 2.62 15.23 0.64
CA HIS A 58 1.22 15.59 0.84
C HIS A 58 0.35 14.35 1.12
N ASN A 59 0.56 13.26 0.39
CA ASN A 59 -0.15 11.99 0.62
C ASN A 59 0.21 11.32 1.95
N ASN A 60 1.44 11.53 2.46
CA ASN A 60 1.88 11.00 3.75
C ASN A 60 1.50 11.88 4.96
N ARG A 61 0.68 12.91 4.78
CA ARG A 61 0.21 13.75 5.90
C ARG A 61 -0.88 13.08 6.75
N PHE A 62 -1.55 12.08 6.18
CA PHE A 62 -2.61 11.37 6.88
C PHE A 62 -2.02 10.17 7.63
N GLU A 63 -2.24 10.14 8.92
CA GLU A 63 -1.89 8.99 9.75
C GLU A 63 -2.74 7.77 9.30
N THR A 64 -2.09 6.65 9.04
CA THR A 64 -2.79 5.41 8.73
C THR A 64 -3.20 4.72 10.02
N ALA A 65 -4.49 4.55 10.24
CA ALA A 65 -5.02 3.83 11.40
C ALA A 65 -4.97 2.32 11.23
N LEU A 66 -5.12 1.83 10.00
CA LEU A 66 -5.05 0.41 9.64
C LEU A 66 -4.66 0.25 8.18
N SER A 67 -3.83 -0.74 7.90
CA SER A 67 -3.60 -1.26 6.56
C SER A 67 -3.95 -2.74 6.50
N CYS A 68 -4.80 -3.11 5.55
CA CYS A 68 -5.34 -4.46 5.40
C CYS A 68 -5.20 -4.92 3.94
N VAL A 69 -4.74 -6.15 3.76
CA VAL A 69 -4.76 -6.81 2.45
C VAL A 69 -5.74 -7.98 2.50
N ILE A 70 -6.60 -8.09 1.48
CA ILE A 70 -7.54 -9.21 1.29
C ILE A 70 -7.11 -9.99 0.06
N LEU A 71 -6.40 -11.10 0.25
CA LEU A 71 -5.81 -11.88 -0.84
C LEU A 71 -6.82 -12.79 -1.51
N ASN A 72 -6.70 -12.90 -2.83
CA ASN A 72 -7.48 -13.86 -3.63
C ASN A 72 -9.00 -13.71 -3.47
N SER A 73 -9.47 -12.49 -3.18
CA SER A 73 -10.89 -12.19 -3.12
C SER A 73 -11.45 -11.85 -4.51
N GLN A 74 -12.72 -12.07 -4.69
CA GLN A 74 -13.43 -11.67 -5.91
C GLN A 74 -14.64 -10.82 -5.52
N PRO A 75 -14.79 -9.62 -6.10
CA PRO A 75 -15.99 -8.81 -5.86
C PRO A 75 -17.21 -9.48 -6.52
N ASP A 76 -18.30 -9.59 -5.77
CA ASP A 76 -19.58 -10.15 -6.22
C ASP A 76 -20.55 -9.05 -6.75
N SER A 77 -20.13 -7.79 -6.68
CA SER A 77 -20.96 -6.66 -7.10
C SER A 77 -20.13 -5.57 -7.80
N GLU A 78 -20.81 -4.76 -8.63
CA GLU A 78 -20.23 -3.56 -9.26
C GLU A 78 -19.99 -2.43 -8.24
N LYS A 79 -20.55 -2.54 -7.03
CA LYS A 79 -20.36 -1.54 -5.95
C LYS A 79 -19.15 -1.92 -5.13
N ASP A 80 -18.36 -0.92 -4.78
CA ASP A 80 -17.25 -1.06 -3.85
C ASP A 80 -17.76 -1.13 -2.39
N LEU A 81 -18.33 -2.27 -2.02
CA LEU A 81 -18.82 -2.54 -0.67
C LEU A 81 -17.67 -2.71 0.34
N VAL A 82 -16.45 -2.99 -0.14
CA VAL A 82 -15.27 -3.08 0.72
C VAL A 82 -14.95 -1.70 1.29
N SER A 83 -14.85 -0.68 0.42
CA SER A 83 -14.68 0.71 0.88
C SER A 83 -15.82 1.16 1.79
N GLU A 84 -17.07 0.81 1.49
CA GLU A 84 -18.19 1.14 2.38
C GLU A 84 -18.04 0.48 3.76
N TYR A 85 -17.66 -0.78 3.83
CA TYR A 85 -17.46 -1.51 5.07
C TYR A 85 -16.35 -0.91 5.94
N PHE A 86 -15.20 -0.56 5.34
CA PHE A 86 -14.06 -0.04 6.06
C PHE A 86 -14.11 1.47 6.26
N ASP A 87 -14.36 2.26 5.22
CA ASP A 87 -14.30 3.73 5.29
C ASP A 87 -15.53 4.36 5.94
N GLN A 88 -16.69 3.72 5.88
CA GLN A 88 -17.88 4.20 6.57
C GLN A 88 -18.10 3.43 7.87
N GLY A 89 -18.21 2.11 7.81
CA GLY A 89 -18.55 1.29 8.95
C GLY A 89 -17.45 1.22 10.01
N PHE A 90 -16.28 0.72 9.66
CA PHE A 90 -15.18 0.55 10.63
C PHE A 90 -14.59 1.89 11.08
N ARG A 91 -14.47 2.87 10.18
CA ARG A 91 -14.06 4.24 10.52
C ARG A 91 -14.98 4.86 11.57
N GLN A 92 -16.29 4.72 11.40
CA GLN A 92 -17.29 5.21 12.36
C GLN A 92 -17.19 4.46 13.70
N TYR A 93 -16.98 3.14 13.66
CA TYR A 93 -16.75 2.33 14.87
C TYR A 93 -15.53 2.80 15.67
N LEU A 94 -14.45 3.20 14.97
CA LEU A 94 -13.25 3.75 15.60
C LEU A 94 -13.38 5.22 16.04
N GLY A 95 -14.39 5.93 15.59
CA GLY A 95 -14.55 7.38 15.82
C GLY A 95 -13.49 8.22 15.12
N LEU A 96 -12.98 7.77 13.98
CA LEU A 96 -11.92 8.46 13.22
C LEU A 96 -12.49 9.58 12.36
N THR A 97 -11.68 10.63 12.18
CA THR A 97 -11.95 11.72 11.23
C THR A 97 -11.51 11.32 9.80
N ASP A 98 -11.91 12.13 8.81
CA ASP A 98 -11.53 11.92 7.40
C ASP A 98 -10.01 12.14 7.15
N GLU A 99 -9.31 12.74 8.12
CA GLU A 99 -7.86 12.94 8.06
C GLU A 99 -7.05 11.68 8.39
N THR A 100 -7.70 10.62 8.90
CA THR A 100 -7.04 9.35 9.22
C THR A 100 -7.35 8.32 8.14
N LYS A 101 -6.33 7.69 7.58
CA LYS A 101 -6.47 6.74 6.48
C LYS A 101 -6.71 5.32 7.00
N ILE A 102 -7.66 4.62 6.41
CA ILE A 102 -7.78 3.16 6.45
C ILE A 102 -7.45 2.67 5.04
N ASP A 103 -6.39 1.88 4.90
CA ASP A 103 -5.91 1.39 3.61
C ASP A 103 -6.30 -0.08 3.44
N VAL A 104 -7.08 -0.39 2.41
CA VAL A 104 -7.54 -1.76 2.16
C VAL A 104 -7.31 -2.11 0.69
N ASP A 105 -6.43 -3.07 0.45
CA ASP A 105 -6.18 -3.61 -0.89
C ASP A 105 -6.79 -5.01 -1.01
N HIS A 106 -7.79 -5.14 -1.84
CA HIS A 106 -8.44 -6.42 -2.15
C HIS A 106 -8.23 -6.87 -3.61
N SER A 107 -7.28 -6.22 -4.30
CA SER A 107 -6.97 -6.50 -5.70
C SER A 107 -5.88 -7.56 -5.89
N MET A 108 -5.12 -7.88 -4.83
CA MET A 108 -3.98 -8.79 -4.90
C MET A 108 -4.41 -10.24 -5.10
N SER A 109 -3.79 -10.90 -6.08
CA SER A 109 -3.97 -12.32 -6.34
C SER A 109 -2.63 -13.05 -6.34
N ILE A 110 -2.43 -13.92 -5.36
CA ILE A 110 -1.20 -14.67 -5.14
C ILE A 110 -1.47 -16.16 -5.19
N SER A 111 -0.65 -16.90 -5.91
CA SER A 111 -0.64 -18.37 -5.92
C SER A 111 0.72 -18.87 -5.51
N PHE A 112 0.77 -19.88 -4.64
CA PHE A 112 2.00 -20.55 -4.21
C PHE A 112 2.27 -21.83 -5.00
N ASP A 113 1.39 -22.16 -5.95
CA ASP A 113 1.60 -23.28 -6.86
C ASP A 113 2.59 -22.88 -7.97
N ASN A 114 3.74 -23.55 -8.00
CA ASN A 114 4.80 -23.32 -8.98
C ASN A 114 4.32 -23.44 -10.44
N SER A 115 3.26 -24.20 -10.71
CA SER A 115 2.68 -24.35 -12.06
C SER A 115 1.92 -23.10 -12.52
N ASN A 116 1.53 -22.22 -11.59
CA ASN A 116 0.72 -21.03 -11.83
C ASN A 116 1.46 -19.71 -11.52
N MET A 117 2.77 -19.78 -11.26
CA MET A 117 3.58 -18.59 -10.98
C MET A 117 3.82 -17.80 -12.26
N THR A 118 3.20 -16.64 -12.36
CA THR A 118 3.37 -15.67 -13.46
C THR A 118 4.23 -14.49 -13.02
N GLU A 119 4.70 -13.68 -13.97
CA GLU A 119 5.40 -12.41 -13.64
C GLU A 119 4.53 -11.51 -12.76
N PHE A 120 3.21 -11.53 -12.98
CA PHE A 120 2.25 -10.80 -12.16
C PHE A 120 2.27 -11.31 -10.70
N THR A 121 2.20 -12.62 -10.48
CA THR A 121 2.26 -13.22 -9.14
C THR A 121 3.55 -12.85 -8.40
N TYR A 122 4.70 -12.84 -9.10
CA TYR A 122 5.98 -12.40 -8.52
C TYR A 122 5.96 -10.92 -8.12
N ALA A 123 5.35 -10.05 -8.94
CA ALA A 123 5.22 -8.63 -8.63
C ALA A 123 4.33 -8.40 -7.40
N GLU A 124 3.21 -9.12 -7.29
CA GLU A 124 2.30 -9.06 -6.14
C GLU A 124 2.98 -9.57 -4.85
N LEU A 125 3.73 -10.67 -4.92
CA LEU A 125 4.53 -11.17 -3.79
C LEU A 125 5.60 -10.16 -3.36
N ALA A 126 6.29 -9.54 -4.31
CA ALA A 126 7.29 -8.51 -4.01
C ALA A 126 6.64 -7.27 -3.34
N LYS A 127 5.48 -6.83 -3.84
CA LYS A 127 4.70 -5.74 -3.23
C LYS A 127 4.29 -6.09 -1.80
N LEU A 128 3.72 -7.27 -1.58
CA LEU A 128 3.31 -7.74 -0.25
C LEU A 128 4.50 -7.81 0.71
N SER A 129 5.62 -8.39 0.25
CA SER A 129 6.86 -8.48 1.04
C SER A 129 7.41 -7.09 1.40
N ALA A 130 7.32 -6.12 0.49
CA ALA A 130 7.71 -4.74 0.75
C ALA A 130 6.83 -4.09 1.82
N LEU A 131 5.50 -4.24 1.74
CA LEU A 131 4.55 -3.73 2.73
C LEU A 131 4.79 -4.33 4.13
N ILE A 132 5.05 -5.63 4.21
CA ILE A 132 5.40 -6.30 5.48
C ILE A 132 6.73 -5.77 6.02
N SER A 133 7.77 -5.71 5.18
CA SER A 133 9.12 -5.30 5.61
C SER A 133 9.18 -3.83 6.05
N SER A 134 8.40 -2.95 5.42
CA SER A 134 8.29 -1.54 5.80
C SER A 134 7.37 -1.28 7.00
N LYS A 135 6.71 -2.33 7.54
CA LYS A 135 5.72 -2.24 8.63
C LYS A 135 4.49 -1.41 8.25
N GLU A 136 4.17 -1.41 6.97
CA GLU A 136 3.00 -0.69 6.44
C GLU A 136 1.74 -1.55 6.41
N LEU A 137 1.86 -2.88 6.58
CA LEU A 137 0.75 -3.82 6.64
C LEU A 137 0.47 -4.28 8.06
N ASP A 138 -0.80 -4.30 8.46
CA ASP A 138 -1.24 -4.72 9.79
C ASP A 138 -2.02 -6.01 9.78
N VAL A 139 -2.91 -6.17 8.81
CA VAL A 139 -3.86 -7.28 8.73
C VAL A 139 -3.83 -7.93 7.36
N MET A 140 -3.86 -9.24 7.36
CA MET A 140 -4.08 -10.04 6.17
C MET A 140 -5.35 -10.86 6.34
N ILE A 141 -6.25 -10.77 5.36
CA ILE A 141 -7.42 -11.66 5.24
C ILE A 141 -7.20 -12.52 4.00
N ALA A 142 -7.17 -13.82 4.20
CA ALA A 142 -6.88 -14.74 3.11
C ALA A 142 -7.50 -16.13 3.36
N ARG A 143 -7.43 -16.99 2.35
CA ARG A 143 -7.75 -18.41 2.51
C ARG A 143 -6.64 -19.15 3.24
N LYS A 144 -6.97 -20.37 3.65
CA LYS A 144 -6.08 -21.27 4.38
C LYS A 144 -4.69 -21.40 3.75
N ASP A 145 -4.60 -21.60 2.43
CA ASP A 145 -3.36 -21.81 1.70
C ASP A 145 -2.35 -20.64 1.89
N SER A 146 -2.85 -19.42 1.85
CA SER A 146 -2.02 -18.23 2.06
C SER A 146 -1.67 -18.05 3.55
N ILE A 147 -2.61 -18.29 4.44
CA ILE A 147 -2.37 -18.18 5.89
C ILE A 147 -1.36 -19.23 6.37
N ASP A 148 -1.45 -20.47 5.87
CA ASP A 148 -0.47 -21.52 6.18
C ASP A 148 0.92 -21.09 5.72
N HIS A 149 1.06 -20.66 4.44
CA HIS A 149 2.34 -20.27 3.87
C HIS A 149 3.05 -19.18 4.68
N PHE A 150 2.35 -18.10 5.01
CA PHE A 150 2.94 -17.01 5.81
C PHE A 150 3.06 -17.38 7.31
N GLY A 151 2.14 -18.18 7.84
CA GLY A 151 2.16 -18.64 9.22
C GLY A 151 3.36 -19.55 9.50
N GLU A 152 3.67 -20.48 8.60
CA GLU A 152 4.84 -21.35 8.68
C GLU A 152 6.17 -20.58 8.71
N MET A 153 6.18 -19.37 8.13
CA MET A 153 7.33 -18.45 8.14
C MET A 153 7.31 -17.45 9.30
N GLY A 154 6.37 -17.55 10.25
CA GLY A 154 6.27 -16.62 11.39
C GLY A 154 5.74 -15.23 11.00
N GLY A 155 4.93 -15.15 9.95
CA GLY A 155 4.40 -13.89 9.43
C GLY A 155 3.30 -13.26 10.28
N PHE A 156 2.76 -13.95 11.30
CA PHE A 156 1.66 -13.48 12.12
C PHE A 156 1.99 -13.45 13.60
N LEU A 157 1.26 -12.61 14.35
CA LEU A 157 1.25 -12.64 15.82
C LEU A 157 0.43 -13.82 16.34
N ASP A 158 0.77 -14.33 17.54
CA ASP A 158 -0.09 -15.25 18.26
C ASP A 158 -1.30 -14.51 18.84
N LEU A 159 -2.49 -14.80 18.33
CA LEU A 159 -3.72 -14.17 18.78
C LEU A 159 -4.06 -14.53 20.24
N LYS A 160 -3.52 -15.62 20.79
CA LYS A 160 -3.67 -15.94 22.21
C LYS A 160 -2.99 -14.94 23.12
N GLU A 161 -1.91 -14.30 22.63
CA GLU A 161 -1.14 -13.34 23.41
C GLU A 161 -1.67 -11.90 23.25
N VAL A 162 -2.23 -11.57 22.07
CA VAL A 162 -2.59 -10.18 21.74
C VAL A 162 -4.07 -9.88 21.94
N LEU A 163 -4.95 -10.89 21.96
CA LEU A 163 -6.37 -10.65 22.16
C LEU A 163 -6.68 -10.38 23.65
N PRO A 164 -7.42 -9.30 23.95
CA PRO A 164 -7.96 -9.09 25.29
C PRO A 164 -8.86 -10.25 25.73
N PRO A 165 -8.88 -10.61 27.04
CA PRO A 165 -9.62 -11.79 27.53
C PRO A 165 -11.10 -11.81 27.14
N ASP A 166 -11.75 -10.67 27.11
CA ASP A 166 -13.17 -10.53 26.75
C ASP A 166 -13.43 -10.85 25.27
N VAL A 167 -12.48 -10.54 24.38
CA VAL A 167 -12.53 -10.92 22.97
C VAL A 167 -12.18 -12.40 22.81
N PHE A 168 -11.07 -12.81 23.43
CA PHE A 168 -10.57 -14.18 23.33
C PHE A 168 -11.65 -15.20 23.71
N ASP A 169 -12.35 -15.00 24.83
CA ASP A 169 -13.39 -15.91 25.29
C ASP A 169 -14.54 -16.11 24.31
N GLN A 170 -14.81 -15.11 23.47
CA GLN A 170 -15.89 -15.16 22.47
C GLN A 170 -15.45 -15.78 21.14
N VAL A 171 -14.16 -15.73 20.82
CA VAL A 171 -13.64 -16.13 19.51
C VAL A 171 -12.70 -17.34 19.55
N LYS A 172 -12.38 -17.87 20.73
CA LYS A 172 -11.39 -18.97 20.92
C LYS A 172 -11.67 -20.22 20.07
N ASP A 173 -12.93 -20.54 19.80
CA ASP A 173 -13.33 -21.69 18.98
C ASP A 173 -13.15 -21.43 17.48
N GLN A 174 -12.84 -20.20 17.08
CA GLN A 174 -12.60 -19.78 15.71
C GLN A 174 -11.11 -19.56 15.40
N LEU A 175 -10.24 -19.71 16.43
CA LEU A 175 -8.79 -19.57 16.23
C LEU A 175 -8.27 -20.59 15.21
N TYR A 176 -7.32 -20.14 14.40
CA TYR A 176 -6.64 -20.93 13.39
C TYR A 176 -5.17 -21.03 13.74
N GLU A 177 -4.69 -22.26 13.91
CA GLU A 177 -3.33 -22.55 14.37
C GLU A 177 -2.46 -23.03 13.20
N VAL A 178 -1.21 -22.58 13.17
CA VAL A 178 -0.17 -23.02 12.24
C VAL A 178 1.12 -23.25 13.02
N THR A 179 1.88 -24.27 12.62
CA THR A 179 3.20 -24.56 13.21
C THR A 179 4.28 -23.90 12.36
N ASN A 180 5.11 -23.06 12.98
CA ASN A 180 6.26 -22.43 12.33
C ASN A 180 7.27 -23.52 11.91
N SER A 181 7.68 -23.50 10.65
CA SER A 181 8.57 -24.53 10.08
C SER A 181 10.01 -24.48 10.58
N GLU A 182 10.46 -23.32 11.08
CA GLU A 182 11.82 -23.13 11.58
C GLU A 182 11.92 -23.42 13.08
N THR A 183 10.93 -22.94 13.87
CA THR A 183 10.98 -23.04 15.34
C THR A 183 10.25 -24.25 15.87
N GLY A 184 9.31 -24.84 15.09
CA GLY A 184 8.41 -25.91 15.55
C GLY A 184 7.32 -25.44 16.52
N GLU A 185 7.19 -24.14 16.76
CA GLU A 185 6.18 -23.56 17.64
C GLU A 185 4.83 -23.45 16.92
N THR A 186 3.76 -23.84 17.60
CA THR A 186 2.38 -23.72 17.10
C THR A 186 1.72 -22.50 17.72
N ILE A 187 1.32 -21.54 16.88
CA ILE A 187 0.64 -20.31 17.29
C ILE A 187 -0.75 -20.22 16.69
N ALA A 188 -1.65 -19.48 17.35
CA ALA A 188 -2.94 -19.08 16.78
C ALA A 188 -2.72 -17.90 15.84
N CYS A 189 -2.26 -18.17 14.61
CA CYS A 189 -1.85 -17.16 13.63
C CYS A 189 -3.02 -16.40 12.99
N GLY A 190 -4.26 -16.85 13.20
CA GLY A 190 -5.43 -16.20 12.60
C GLY A 190 -6.74 -16.61 13.25
N ILE A 191 -7.80 -15.99 12.78
CA ILE A 191 -9.17 -16.25 13.22
C ILE A 191 -10.08 -16.42 12.02
N LYS A 192 -10.92 -17.48 12.01
CA LYS A 192 -11.87 -17.78 10.94
C LYS A 192 -13.05 -16.81 11.00
N ILE A 193 -13.26 -16.04 9.95
CA ILE A 193 -14.33 -15.04 9.89
C ILE A 193 -15.49 -15.41 8.94
N GLY A 194 -15.48 -16.65 8.43
CA GLY A 194 -16.51 -17.14 7.49
C GLY A 194 -17.93 -17.21 8.08
N ASN A 195 -18.04 -17.36 9.41
CA ASN A 195 -19.35 -17.39 10.11
C ASN A 195 -19.87 -15.98 10.46
N THR A 196 -19.13 -14.94 10.14
CA THR A 196 -19.55 -13.55 10.38
C THR A 196 -20.27 -12.98 9.15
N ASP A 197 -20.86 -11.81 9.30
CA ASP A 197 -21.44 -11.08 8.15
C ASP A 197 -20.40 -10.44 7.23
N PHE A 198 -19.10 -10.64 7.46
CA PHE A 198 -18.01 -9.97 6.75
C PHE A 198 -18.15 -10.08 5.22
N LEU A 199 -18.19 -11.31 4.70
CA LEU A 199 -18.32 -11.53 3.24
C LEU A 199 -19.59 -10.90 2.67
N LYS A 200 -20.71 -11.03 3.38
CA LYS A 200 -22.00 -10.47 2.96
C LYS A 200 -21.95 -8.93 2.91
N LYS A 201 -21.33 -8.31 3.91
CA LYS A 201 -21.24 -6.84 4.00
C LYS A 201 -20.23 -6.24 3.04
N THR A 202 -19.15 -6.96 2.73
CA THR A 202 -18.11 -6.51 1.79
C THR A 202 -18.42 -6.90 0.33
N GLY A 203 -19.40 -7.78 0.10
CA GLY A 203 -19.68 -8.29 -1.24
C GLY A 203 -18.51 -9.08 -1.86
N LEU A 204 -17.66 -9.67 -1.03
CA LEU A 204 -16.53 -10.47 -1.48
C LEU A 204 -16.88 -11.95 -1.48
N THR A 205 -16.42 -12.66 -2.51
CA THR A 205 -16.49 -14.12 -2.56
C THR A 205 -15.12 -14.70 -2.18
N MET A 206 -15.11 -15.47 -1.08
CA MET A 206 -13.92 -16.17 -0.59
C MET A 206 -14.35 -17.38 0.24
N ASN A 207 -13.70 -18.53 0.04
CA ASN A 207 -13.96 -19.71 0.86
C ASN A 207 -13.15 -19.62 2.16
N ASP A 208 -13.83 -19.83 3.30
CA ASP A 208 -13.23 -19.92 4.63
C ASP A 208 -12.17 -18.84 4.93
N PRO A 209 -12.55 -17.54 4.87
CA PRO A 209 -11.62 -16.46 5.13
C PRO A 209 -11.08 -16.50 6.56
N ILE A 210 -9.76 -16.30 6.68
CA ILE A 210 -9.05 -16.22 7.95
C ILE A 210 -8.39 -14.85 8.01
N LEU A 211 -8.54 -14.16 9.14
CA LEU A 211 -7.92 -12.88 9.44
C LEU A 211 -6.72 -13.12 10.34
N GLY A 212 -5.53 -12.71 9.91
CA GLY A 212 -4.30 -12.73 10.70
C GLY A 212 -3.74 -11.33 10.91
N ILE A 213 -3.12 -11.09 12.06
CA ILE A 213 -2.39 -9.84 12.37
C ILE A 213 -0.92 -10.07 12.05
N ILE A 214 -0.33 -9.19 11.23
CA ILE A 214 1.07 -9.30 10.79
C ILE A 214 2.02 -9.14 11.99
N SER A 215 3.03 -10.01 12.07
CA SER A 215 3.92 -10.14 13.23
C SER A 215 4.69 -8.85 13.60
N ASN A 216 4.98 -7.98 12.64
CA ASN A 216 5.69 -6.73 12.84
C ASN A 216 4.78 -5.48 12.74
N SER A 217 3.45 -5.67 12.80
CA SER A 217 2.49 -4.55 12.80
C SER A 217 2.76 -3.58 13.95
N THR A 218 2.67 -2.29 13.64
CA THR A 218 2.79 -1.20 14.63
C THR A 218 1.42 -0.70 15.12
N ARG A 219 0.31 -1.23 14.57
CA ARG A 219 -1.07 -0.83 14.84
C ARG A 219 -1.93 -2.01 15.33
N THR A 220 -1.33 -2.88 16.13
CA THR A 220 -1.96 -4.10 16.67
C THR A 220 -3.27 -3.81 17.39
N ASP A 221 -3.34 -2.71 18.16
CA ASP A 221 -4.58 -2.32 18.87
C ASP A 221 -5.74 -2.06 17.90
N THR A 222 -5.46 -1.43 16.76
CA THR A 222 -6.49 -1.19 15.73
C THR A 222 -6.87 -2.48 15.02
N ALA A 223 -5.91 -3.38 14.79
CA ALA A 223 -6.18 -4.70 14.23
C ALA A 223 -7.07 -5.56 15.15
N VAL A 224 -6.86 -5.50 16.47
CA VAL A 224 -7.75 -6.14 17.46
C VAL A 224 -9.15 -5.52 17.43
N LYS A 225 -9.27 -4.19 17.28
CA LYS A 225 -10.58 -3.53 17.11
C LYS A 225 -11.27 -3.95 15.81
N LEU A 226 -10.52 -4.25 14.75
CA LEU A 226 -11.11 -4.82 13.54
C LEU A 226 -11.71 -6.21 13.82
N ILE A 227 -11.03 -7.06 14.58
CA ILE A 227 -11.58 -8.38 14.99
C ILE A 227 -12.89 -8.16 15.75
N ARG A 228 -12.93 -7.24 16.72
CA ARG A 228 -14.18 -6.90 17.44
C ARG A 228 -15.29 -6.48 16.47
N TYR A 229 -14.98 -5.57 15.55
CA TYR A 229 -15.95 -5.05 14.58
C TYR A 229 -16.50 -6.15 13.65
N VAL A 230 -15.64 -7.06 13.18
CA VAL A 230 -16.02 -8.20 12.33
C VAL A 230 -16.97 -9.14 13.07
N TYR A 231 -16.76 -9.35 14.36
CA TYR A 231 -17.60 -10.23 15.21
C TYR A 231 -18.79 -9.50 15.85
N GLY A 232 -18.90 -8.17 15.73
CA GLY A 232 -19.96 -7.36 16.32
C GLY A 232 -19.86 -7.25 17.85
N LEU A 233 -18.64 -7.18 18.41
CA LEU A 233 -18.31 -7.12 19.83
C LEU A 233 -18.08 -5.69 20.33
#